data_befaa87e134dc4d2de3ba815f4e1f5c5
#
_entry.id   befaa87e134dc4d2de3ba815f4e1f5c5
#
_cell.length_a   1.000
_cell.length_b   1.000
_cell.length_c   1.000
_cell.angle_alpha   90.00
_cell.angle_beta   90.00
_cell.angle_gamma   90.00
#
_symmetry.space_group_name_H-M   'P 1'
#
loop_
_entity.id
_entity.type
_entity.pdbx_description
1 polymer ?
#
loop_
_entity_poly.entity_id
_entity_poly.type
_entity_poly.pdbx_seq_one_letter_code
_entity_poly.pdbx_strand_id
1 'polypeptide(L)'
;MCNDVSVIASSDASNASRVLNLPEGGSVRLCGAMDVQRVTIGERTGLRPIRLPLSGLVQRSLYEYETVRTVVSGCSGVHLRVRTAADAIRLAVRAARVDYGELNSEFNAFAATVDGRTVCEVTSQPDAIEQVSRDGRTCVRTELDECSVIEFTGLGAIGEKTVDIWLPQTVIVDLLGVSGVHGEPVEAAEESSTPRWLHY
;
A
#
# COMPACT_ATOMS: atom_id res chain seq x y z
N MET A 1 -19.97 4.90 -14.29
CA MET A 1 -20.72 4.60 -13.04
C MET A 1 -19.80 4.95 -11.91
N CYS A 2 -20.17 5.91 -11.06
CA CYS A 2 -19.36 6.30 -9.91
C CYS A 2 -19.31 5.15 -8.91
N ASN A 3 -18.11 4.64 -8.62
CA ASN A 3 -17.93 3.69 -7.54
C ASN A 3 -18.23 4.40 -6.21
N ASP A 4 -19.11 3.81 -5.41
CA ASP A 4 -19.43 4.28 -4.06
C ASP A 4 -18.14 4.30 -3.22
N VAL A 5 -17.68 5.51 -2.90
CA VAL A 5 -16.51 5.74 -2.06
C VAL A 5 -16.99 5.88 -0.61
N SER A 6 -16.94 4.82 0.16
CA SER A 6 -17.17 4.94 1.60
C SER A 6 -15.86 5.36 2.29
N VAL A 7 -15.87 6.57 2.85
CA VAL A 7 -14.74 7.16 3.58
C VAL A 7 -14.80 6.71 5.04
N ILE A 8 -13.76 6.05 5.52
CA ILE A 8 -13.56 5.84 6.96
C ILE A 8 -12.70 7.02 7.46
N ALA A 9 -13.34 8.14 7.77
CA ALA A 9 -12.64 9.27 8.37
C ALA A 9 -12.36 8.99 9.85
N SER A 10 -11.09 9.01 10.26
CA SER A 10 -10.71 9.08 11.68
C SER A 10 -10.35 10.51 12.02
N SER A 11 -10.88 11.02 13.12
CA SER A 11 -10.76 12.41 13.56
C SER A 11 -9.44 12.81 14.24
N ASP A 12 -8.45 11.92 14.32
CA ASP A 12 -7.16 12.20 14.96
C ASP A 12 -6.02 12.29 13.95
N ALA A 13 -5.67 13.52 13.62
CA ALA A 13 -4.57 13.89 12.71
C ALA A 13 -3.17 13.81 13.37
N SER A 14 -3.01 13.17 14.52
CA SER A 14 -1.79 13.30 15.32
C SER A 14 -0.75 12.20 15.13
N ASN A 15 -1.01 11.14 14.35
CA ASN A 15 0.05 10.15 14.12
C ASN A 15 -0.14 9.42 12.77
N ALA A 16 0.91 9.44 11.94
CA ALA A 16 0.92 8.83 10.61
C ALA A 16 1.03 7.27 10.65
N SER A 17 0.63 6.63 11.74
CA SER A 17 0.59 5.17 11.85
C SER A 17 -0.72 4.70 12.45
N ARG A 18 -1.32 3.68 11.84
CA ARG A 18 -2.59 3.08 12.31
C ARG A 18 -2.60 1.57 12.13
N VAL A 19 -3.29 0.87 13.04
CA VAL A 19 -3.53 -0.57 12.87
C VAL A 19 -4.70 -0.79 11.92
N LEU A 20 -4.50 -1.65 10.93
CA LEU A 20 -5.50 -2.09 9.97
C LEU A 20 -5.69 -3.59 10.07
N ASN A 21 -6.95 -4.02 10.21
CA ASN A 21 -7.33 -5.40 9.94
C ASN A 21 -7.61 -5.53 8.44
N LEU A 22 -6.87 -6.38 7.75
CA LEU A 22 -7.03 -6.55 6.31
C LEU A 22 -8.25 -7.43 6.00
N PRO A 23 -8.97 -7.14 4.90
CA PRO A 23 -10.24 -7.83 4.60
C PRO A 23 -10.13 -9.34 4.47
N GLU A 24 -9.00 -9.86 3.97
CA GLU A 24 -8.78 -11.29 3.76
C GLU A 24 -7.91 -11.94 4.84
N GLY A 25 -7.70 -11.24 5.94
CA GLY A 25 -7.00 -11.75 7.12
C GLY A 25 -5.67 -11.07 7.39
N GLY A 26 -5.21 -11.24 8.61
CA GLY A 26 -4.04 -10.59 9.17
C GLY A 26 -4.28 -9.13 9.55
N SER A 27 -3.38 -8.59 10.32
CA SER A 27 -3.38 -7.17 10.66
C SER A 27 -2.00 -6.55 10.45
N VAL A 28 -2.00 -5.27 10.09
CA VAL A 28 -0.77 -4.52 9.82
C VAL A 28 -0.82 -3.17 10.52
N ARG A 29 0.32 -2.65 10.90
CA ARG A 29 0.46 -1.23 11.19
C ARG A 29 0.87 -0.51 9.93
N LEU A 30 -0.02 0.31 9.40
CA LEU A 30 0.26 1.17 8.25
C LEU A 30 1.02 2.41 8.71
N CYS A 31 2.17 2.66 8.10
CA CYS A 31 3.03 3.82 8.37
C CYS A 31 3.23 4.63 7.08
N GLY A 32 3.39 5.95 7.21
CA GLY A 32 3.65 6.83 6.06
C GLY A 32 2.41 7.22 5.25
N ALA A 33 1.22 6.78 5.64
CA ALA A 33 -0.05 7.20 5.05
C ALA A 33 -0.89 7.97 6.08
N MET A 34 -1.56 9.02 5.65
CA MET A 34 -2.40 9.85 6.52
C MET A 34 -3.85 9.35 6.58
N ASP A 35 -4.29 8.65 5.54
CA ASP A 35 -5.65 8.13 5.47
C ASP A 35 -5.71 6.77 4.75
N VAL A 36 -6.87 6.14 4.79
CA VAL A 36 -7.13 4.85 4.13
C VAL A 36 -8.49 4.92 3.44
N GLN A 37 -8.51 4.60 2.16
CA GLN A 37 -9.71 4.47 1.37
C GLN A 37 -10.09 3.00 1.22
N ARG A 38 -11.36 2.66 1.46
CA ARG A 38 -11.90 1.34 1.09
C ARG A 38 -12.18 1.33 -0.41
N VAL A 39 -11.73 0.30 -1.09
CA VAL A 39 -11.92 0.12 -2.54
C VAL A 39 -12.56 -1.24 -2.83
N THR A 40 -13.35 -1.29 -3.91
CA THR A 40 -13.95 -2.54 -4.40
C THR A 40 -13.17 -3.04 -5.61
N ILE A 41 -12.82 -4.32 -5.63
CA ILE A 41 -12.03 -4.98 -6.66
C ILE A 41 -12.80 -6.26 -7.04
N GLY A 42 -13.59 -6.20 -8.10
CA GLY A 42 -14.54 -7.28 -8.39
C GLY A 42 -15.48 -7.51 -7.19
N GLU A 43 -15.48 -8.72 -6.64
CA GLU A 43 -16.23 -9.07 -5.44
C GLU A 43 -15.44 -8.87 -4.12
N ARG A 44 -14.17 -8.48 -4.23
CA ARG A 44 -13.27 -8.31 -3.08
C ARG A 44 -13.25 -6.87 -2.57
N THR A 45 -12.83 -6.70 -1.33
CA THR A 45 -12.59 -5.38 -0.73
C THR A 45 -11.09 -5.21 -0.50
N GLY A 46 -10.55 -4.04 -0.85
CA GLY A 46 -9.19 -3.65 -0.54
C GLY A 46 -9.13 -2.39 0.31
N LEU A 47 -7.99 -2.14 0.92
CA LEU A 47 -7.66 -0.93 1.67
C LEU A 47 -6.52 -0.20 0.98
N ARG A 48 -6.78 1.01 0.47
CA ARG A 48 -5.81 1.85 -0.23
C ARG A 48 -5.21 2.87 0.71
N PRO A 49 -3.89 2.85 0.95
CA PRO A 49 -3.19 3.93 1.65
C PRO A 49 -3.30 5.25 0.88
N ILE A 50 -3.54 6.35 1.59
CA ILE A 50 -3.59 7.70 1.03
C ILE A 50 -2.63 8.59 1.81
N ARG A 51 -1.71 9.27 1.12
CA ARG A 51 -0.66 10.09 1.75
C ARG A 51 -1.12 11.46 2.22
N LEU A 52 -2.28 11.92 1.80
CA LEU A 52 -2.90 13.15 2.28
C LEU A 52 -4.25 12.83 2.92
N PRO A 53 -4.73 13.66 3.85
CA PRO A 53 -6.08 13.52 4.39
C PRO A 53 -7.11 13.58 3.25
N LEU A 54 -8.08 12.66 3.23
CA LEU A 54 -9.13 12.63 2.22
C LEU A 54 -9.95 13.94 2.20
N SER A 55 -10.12 14.58 3.37
CA SER A 55 -10.75 15.92 3.47
C SER A 55 -10.01 16.98 2.65
N GLY A 56 -8.69 16.88 2.53
CA GLY A 56 -7.87 17.79 1.73
C GLY A 56 -8.07 17.61 0.22
N LEU A 57 -8.38 16.40 -0.24
CA LEU A 57 -8.65 16.11 -1.65
C LEU A 57 -9.96 16.74 -2.12
N VAL A 58 -10.98 16.77 -1.27
CA VAL A 58 -12.29 17.36 -1.59
C VAL A 58 -12.18 18.88 -1.77
N GLN A 59 -11.32 19.55 -1.00
CA GLN A 59 -11.16 21.00 -1.06
C GLN A 59 -10.37 21.50 -2.28
N ARG A 60 -9.59 20.63 -2.92
CA ARG A 60 -8.79 20.96 -4.11
C ARG A 60 -9.44 20.56 -5.44
N SER A 61 -10.73 20.38 -5.47
CA SER A 61 -11.50 19.85 -6.61
C SER A 61 -11.45 20.67 -7.90
N LEU A 62 -10.76 21.81 -7.92
CA LEU A 62 -10.73 22.71 -9.08
C LEU A 62 -9.50 22.55 -9.99
N TYR A 63 -8.46 21.80 -9.55
CA TYR A 63 -7.23 21.67 -10.34
C TYR A 63 -6.81 20.21 -10.47
N GLU A 64 -6.74 19.70 -11.70
CA GLU A 64 -6.07 18.45 -12.08
C GLU A 64 -6.34 17.30 -11.09
N TYR A 65 -7.60 17.11 -10.75
CA TYR A 65 -8.04 16.24 -9.67
C TYR A 65 -7.52 14.80 -9.82
N GLU A 66 -7.49 14.26 -11.04
CA GLU A 66 -7.06 12.88 -11.28
C GLU A 66 -5.55 12.72 -11.06
N THR A 67 -4.74 13.68 -11.53
CA THR A 67 -3.30 13.68 -11.26
C THR A 67 -3.02 13.75 -9.75
N VAL A 68 -3.69 14.65 -9.02
CA VAL A 68 -3.52 14.75 -7.57
C VAL A 68 -3.94 13.46 -6.89
N ARG A 69 -5.07 12.88 -7.28
CA ARG A 69 -5.57 11.63 -6.73
C ARG A 69 -4.59 10.47 -6.92
N THR A 70 -4.04 10.31 -8.12
CA THR A 70 -3.05 9.25 -8.41
C THR A 70 -1.75 9.46 -7.65
N VAL A 71 -1.23 10.70 -7.60
CA VAL A 71 0.01 11.02 -6.87
C VAL A 71 -0.12 10.75 -5.38
N VAL A 72 -1.24 11.13 -4.74
CA VAL A 72 -1.42 10.91 -3.29
C VAL A 72 -1.75 9.47 -2.93
N SER A 73 -2.22 8.68 -3.89
CA SER A 73 -2.45 7.24 -3.75
C SER A 73 -1.18 6.42 -4.03
N GLY A 74 -0.14 7.01 -4.60
CA GLY A 74 1.16 6.35 -4.73
C GLY A 74 1.81 6.11 -3.37
N CYS A 75 2.50 4.99 -3.21
CA CYS A 75 2.97 4.50 -1.92
C CYS A 75 4.36 5.00 -1.50
N SER A 76 4.85 6.13 -2.04
CA SER A 76 6.16 6.68 -1.64
C SER A 76 6.26 6.88 -0.12
N GLY A 77 7.21 6.19 0.51
CA GLY A 77 7.43 6.24 1.96
C GLY A 77 6.40 5.47 2.79
N VAL A 78 5.46 4.76 2.16
CA VAL A 78 4.47 3.93 2.86
C VAL A 78 5.05 2.54 3.12
N HIS A 79 4.90 2.05 4.34
CA HIS A 79 5.26 0.68 4.70
C HIS A 79 4.26 0.08 5.69
N LEU A 80 4.24 -1.24 5.70
CA LEU A 80 3.47 -2.04 6.63
C LEU A 80 4.40 -2.62 7.68
N ARG A 81 4.11 -2.42 8.95
CA ARG A 81 4.88 -2.98 10.05
C ARG A 81 4.11 -4.11 10.70
N VAL A 82 4.69 -5.30 10.70
CA VAL A 82 4.08 -6.51 11.22
C VAL A 82 4.97 -7.24 12.20
N ARG A 83 4.36 -8.03 13.06
CA ARG A 83 5.00 -8.96 13.98
C ARG A 83 4.60 -10.39 13.57
N THR A 84 5.56 -11.27 13.47
CA THR A 84 5.33 -12.67 13.10
C THR A 84 6.48 -13.59 13.55
N ALA A 85 6.18 -14.87 13.66
CA ALA A 85 7.19 -15.92 13.82
C ALA A 85 7.54 -16.61 12.48
N ALA A 86 6.83 -16.27 11.39
CA ALA A 86 7.03 -16.87 10.08
C ALA A 86 8.41 -16.56 9.50
N ASP A 87 8.98 -17.48 8.75
CA ASP A 87 10.20 -17.30 7.94
C ASP A 87 9.90 -16.73 6.55
N ALA A 88 8.62 -16.76 6.15
CA ALA A 88 8.11 -16.17 4.92
C ALA A 88 6.68 -15.63 5.09
N ILE A 89 6.37 -14.51 4.42
CA ILE A 89 5.08 -13.81 4.47
C ILE A 89 4.52 -13.72 3.06
N ARG A 90 3.20 -13.89 2.94
CA ARG A 90 2.41 -13.58 1.74
C ARG A 90 1.60 -12.32 1.97
N LEU A 91 1.73 -11.36 1.08
CA LEU A 91 0.93 -10.13 1.04
C LEU A 91 0.06 -10.18 -0.22
N ALA A 92 -1.26 -10.30 -0.02
CA ALA A 92 -2.23 -10.20 -1.10
C ALA A 92 -2.53 -8.73 -1.39
N VAL A 93 -2.31 -8.30 -2.62
CA VAL A 93 -2.45 -6.92 -3.06
C VAL A 93 -3.07 -6.83 -4.45
N ARG A 94 -3.53 -5.65 -4.80
CA ARG A 94 -3.70 -5.21 -6.17
C ARG A 94 -2.82 -4.01 -6.40
N ALA A 95 -1.87 -4.15 -7.32
CA ALA A 95 -0.89 -3.12 -7.65
C ALA A 95 -1.23 -2.47 -8.99
N ALA A 96 -1.50 -1.16 -9.01
CA ALA A 96 -1.75 -0.42 -10.24
C ALA A 96 -0.59 0.51 -10.55
N ARG A 97 0.02 0.31 -11.72
CA ARG A 97 1.03 1.23 -12.26
C ARG A 97 0.33 2.49 -12.76
N VAL A 98 0.87 3.65 -12.42
CA VAL A 98 0.41 4.92 -12.98
C VAL A 98 1.25 5.27 -14.19
N ASP A 99 0.60 5.56 -15.30
CA ASP A 99 1.21 5.94 -16.58
C ASP A 99 0.87 7.41 -16.88
N TYR A 100 1.89 8.26 -16.89
CA TYR A 100 1.81 9.67 -17.29
C TYR A 100 2.32 9.90 -18.72
N GLY A 101 2.35 8.88 -19.55
CA GLY A 101 2.87 8.91 -20.91
C GLY A 101 4.38 8.71 -20.97
N GLU A 102 5.16 9.78 -21.15
CA GLU A 102 6.62 9.69 -21.27
C GLU A 102 7.35 9.38 -19.95
N LEU A 103 6.65 9.55 -18.80
CA LEU A 103 7.18 9.30 -17.46
C LEU A 103 6.68 7.93 -16.94
N ASN A 104 7.15 6.87 -17.54
CA ASN A 104 6.83 5.53 -17.05
C ASN A 104 7.68 5.18 -15.82
N SER A 105 7.04 4.85 -14.72
CA SER A 105 7.73 4.26 -13.58
C SER A 105 7.85 2.75 -13.76
N GLU A 106 9.07 2.26 -13.89
CA GLU A 106 9.33 0.82 -14.08
C GLU A 106 9.42 0.03 -12.75
N PHE A 107 9.38 0.71 -11.61
CA PHE A 107 9.68 0.08 -10.32
C PHE A 107 8.45 -0.34 -9.54
N ASN A 108 8.10 -1.63 -9.64
CA ASN A 108 7.11 -2.31 -8.78
C ASN A 108 7.81 -3.20 -7.74
N ALA A 109 8.91 -2.72 -7.14
CA ALA A 109 9.62 -3.49 -6.13
C ALA A 109 9.00 -3.26 -4.74
N PHE A 110 8.58 -4.35 -4.12
CA PHE A 110 8.28 -4.44 -2.70
C PHE A 110 9.55 -4.87 -1.98
N ALA A 111 9.82 -4.34 -0.80
CA ALA A 111 10.98 -4.75 -0.03
C ALA A 111 10.58 -5.11 1.40
N ALA A 112 11.15 -6.19 1.93
CA ALA A 112 11.00 -6.54 3.34
C ALA A 112 12.30 -6.24 4.09
N THR A 113 12.18 -5.61 5.27
CA THR A 113 13.30 -5.38 6.17
C THR A 113 13.02 -6.01 7.53
N VAL A 114 14.05 -6.63 8.11
CA VAL A 114 14.04 -7.13 9.48
C VAL A 114 15.14 -6.37 10.23
N ASP A 115 14.80 -5.79 11.38
CA ASP A 115 15.71 -4.96 12.18
C ASP A 115 16.39 -3.84 11.38
N GLY A 116 15.67 -3.27 10.40
CA GLY A 116 16.12 -2.18 9.54
C GLY A 116 17.08 -2.60 8.42
N ARG A 117 17.32 -3.90 8.21
CA ARG A 117 18.11 -4.43 7.10
C ARG A 117 17.22 -5.04 6.05
N THR A 118 17.38 -4.68 4.79
CA THR A 118 16.66 -5.31 3.68
C THR A 118 17.08 -6.77 3.57
N VAL A 119 16.10 -7.66 3.62
CA VAL A 119 16.30 -9.11 3.55
C VAL A 119 15.71 -9.71 2.28
N CYS A 120 14.71 -9.05 1.70
CA CYS A 120 14.04 -9.54 0.49
C CYS A 120 13.52 -8.36 -0.33
N GLU A 121 13.70 -8.43 -1.65
CA GLU A 121 13.07 -7.53 -2.62
C GLU A 121 12.33 -8.38 -3.66
N VAL A 122 11.09 -8.01 -3.95
CA VAL A 122 10.23 -8.73 -4.89
C VAL A 122 9.66 -7.75 -5.89
N THR A 123 9.91 -7.98 -7.17
CA THR A 123 9.29 -7.24 -8.26
C THR A 123 8.07 -7.99 -8.77
N SER A 124 6.94 -7.31 -8.93
CA SER A 124 5.74 -7.89 -9.52
C SER A 124 5.32 -7.17 -10.79
N GLN A 125 4.56 -7.86 -11.64
CA GLN A 125 3.85 -7.20 -12.73
C GLN A 125 2.66 -6.44 -12.14
N PRO A 126 2.24 -5.31 -12.76
CA PRO A 126 1.07 -4.58 -12.31
C PRO A 126 -0.22 -5.38 -12.62
N ASP A 127 -1.17 -5.36 -11.69
CA ASP A 127 -2.52 -5.92 -11.88
C ASP A 127 -3.43 -4.97 -12.66
N ALA A 128 -3.08 -3.68 -12.70
CA ALA A 128 -3.78 -2.67 -13.48
C ALA A 128 -2.83 -1.55 -13.94
N ILE A 129 -3.27 -0.80 -14.94
CA ILE A 129 -2.61 0.44 -15.39
C ILE A 129 -3.60 1.58 -15.27
N GLU A 130 -3.23 2.63 -14.55
CA GLU A 130 -3.94 3.90 -14.50
C GLU A 130 -3.26 4.91 -15.41
N GLN A 131 -3.84 5.14 -16.59
CA GLN A 131 -3.33 6.08 -17.56
C GLN A 131 -3.93 7.47 -17.34
N VAL A 132 -3.12 8.40 -16.91
CA VAL A 132 -3.52 9.80 -16.67
C VAL A 132 -3.32 10.60 -17.96
N SER A 133 -4.35 11.34 -18.36
CA SER A 133 -4.26 12.22 -19.55
C SER A 133 -3.21 13.30 -19.36
N ARG A 134 -2.65 13.79 -20.47
CA ARG A 134 -1.59 14.81 -20.46
C ARG A 134 -1.99 16.11 -19.74
N ASP A 135 -3.28 16.45 -19.73
CA ASP A 135 -3.84 17.60 -19.02
C ASP A 135 -4.19 17.30 -17.55
N GLY A 136 -3.95 16.07 -17.09
CA GLY A 136 -4.19 15.63 -15.71
C GLY A 136 -5.65 15.49 -15.29
N ARG A 137 -6.59 15.67 -16.22
CA ARG A 137 -8.04 15.78 -15.90
C ARG A 137 -8.78 14.45 -15.94
N THR A 138 -8.26 13.50 -16.69
CA THR A 138 -8.89 12.19 -16.85
C THR A 138 -7.93 11.08 -16.53
N CYS A 139 -8.44 9.99 -15.98
CA CYS A 139 -7.70 8.76 -15.75
C CYS A 139 -8.48 7.60 -16.33
N VAL A 140 -7.82 6.80 -17.15
CA VAL A 140 -8.38 5.56 -17.72
C VAL A 140 -7.66 4.41 -17.03
N ARG A 141 -8.44 3.53 -16.41
CA ARG A 141 -7.92 2.33 -15.77
C ARG A 141 -8.13 1.13 -16.69
N THR A 142 -7.05 0.39 -16.93
CA THR A 142 -7.06 -0.88 -17.65
C THR A 142 -6.72 -1.98 -16.66
N GLU A 143 -7.60 -2.95 -16.51
CA GLU A 143 -7.39 -4.12 -15.68
C GLU A 143 -6.58 -5.15 -16.46
N LEU A 144 -5.58 -5.75 -15.81
CA LEU A 144 -4.73 -6.80 -16.35
C LEU A 144 -4.94 -8.12 -15.61
N ASP A 145 -5.09 -8.03 -14.26
CA ASP A 145 -5.37 -9.16 -13.39
C ASP A 145 -6.25 -8.69 -12.22
N GLU A 146 -6.82 -9.62 -11.46
CA GLU A 146 -7.61 -9.28 -10.28
C GLU A 146 -6.72 -8.84 -9.14
N CYS A 147 -5.69 -9.61 -8.80
CA CYS A 147 -4.75 -9.33 -7.71
C CYS A 147 -3.55 -10.26 -7.75
N SER A 148 -2.47 -9.83 -7.13
CA SER A 148 -1.23 -10.58 -6.97
C SER A 148 -0.99 -10.97 -5.51
N VAL A 149 -0.21 -12.02 -5.32
CA VAL A 149 0.36 -12.41 -4.02
C VAL A 149 1.86 -12.21 -4.08
N ILE A 150 2.35 -11.31 -3.23
CA ILE A 150 3.77 -11.02 -3.08
C ILE A 150 4.29 -11.89 -1.94
N GLU A 151 5.25 -12.77 -2.23
CA GLU A 151 5.85 -13.64 -1.23
C GLU A 151 7.24 -13.12 -0.84
N PHE A 152 7.42 -12.84 0.45
CA PHE A 152 8.70 -12.44 1.03
C PHE A 152 9.29 -13.64 1.75
N THR A 153 10.43 -14.13 1.29
CA THR A 153 11.16 -15.27 1.85
C THR A 153 12.46 -14.82 2.53
N GLY A 154 13.04 -15.71 3.32
CA GLY A 154 14.32 -15.44 3.94
C GLY A 154 14.26 -14.41 5.07
N LEU A 155 13.13 -14.29 5.75
CA LEU A 155 12.92 -13.36 6.87
C LEU A 155 13.70 -13.77 8.15
N GLY A 156 14.54 -14.79 8.05
CA GLY A 156 15.35 -15.30 9.15
C GLY A 156 14.73 -16.49 9.85
N ALA A 157 15.42 -16.97 10.92
CA ALA A 157 15.00 -18.16 11.65
C ALA A 157 13.61 -18.00 12.27
N ILE A 158 12.95 -19.14 12.50
CA ILE A 158 11.66 -19.23 13.22
C ILE A 158 11.84 -18.57 14.59
N GLY A 159 11.00 -17.60 14.89
CA GLY A 159 10.99 -16.81 16.10
C GLY A 159 10.32 -15.47 15.88
N GLU A 160 9.72 -14.91 16.92
CA GLU A 160 9.02 -13.64 16.83
C GLU A 160 9.96 -12.52 16.39
N LYS A 161 9.56 -11.79 15.34
CA LYS A 161 10.32 -10.69 14.76
C LYS A 161 9.39 -9.60 14.25
N THR A 162 9.93 -8.40 14.10
CA THR A 162 9.26 -7.30 13.42
C THR A 162 9.79 -7.18 11.99
N VAL A 163 8.85 -7.15 11.05
CA VAL A 163 9.12 -6.99 9.62
C VAL A 163 8.47 -5.70 9.14
N ASP A 164 9.22 -4.85 8.45
CA ASP A 164 8.66 -3.72 7.72
C ASP A 164 8.61 -4.08 6.23
N ILE A 165 7.42 -4.05 5.65
CA ILE A 165 7.18 -4.30 4.22
C ILE A 165 6.98 -2.95 3.54
N TRP A 166 7.97 -2.51 2.77
CA TRP A 166 7.95 -1.27 2.00
C TRP A 166 7.18 -1.46 0.70
N LEU A 167 6.21 -0.57 0.48
CA LEU A 167 5.42 -0.58 -0.75
C LEU A 167 6.14 0.19 -1.86
N PRO A 168 5.91 -0.16 -3.15
CA PRO A 168 6.53 0.51 -4.29
C PRO A 168 6.17 2.00 -4.33
N GLN A 169 7.14 2.87 -4.61
CA GLN A 169 6.97 4.32 -4.47
C GLN A 169 5.94 4.94 -5.41
N THR A 170 5.90 4.48 -6.66
CA THR A 170 5.11 5.10 -7.74
C THR A 170 3.89 4.27 -8.12
N VAL A 171 3.57 3.26 -7.34
CA VAL A 171 2.47 2.33 -7.57
C VAL A 171 1.36 2.59 -6.58
N ILE A 172 0.13 2.49 -7.02
CA ILE A 172 -1.04 2.47 -6.17
C ILE A 172 -1.24 1.03 -5.70
N VAL A 173 -1.24 0.80 -4.39
CA VAL A 173 -1.40 -0.54 -3.82
C VAL A 173 -2.68 -0.60 -3.01
N ASP A 174 -3.55 -1.54 -3.36
CA ASP A 174 -4.73 -1.90 -2.59
C ASP A 174 -4.40 -3.16 -1.77
N LEU A 175 -4.44 -3.04 -0.45
CA LEU A 175 -4.11 -4.12 0.48
C LEU A 175 -5.32 -5.02 0.69
N LEU A 176 -5.17 -6.32 0.52
CA LEU A 176 -6.24 -7.32 0.64
C LEU A 176 -6.05 -8.18 1.89
N GLY A 177 -4.88 -8.78 2.07
CA GLY A 177 -4.60 -9.69 3.17
C GLY A 177 -3.11 -9.89 3.41
N VAL A 178 -2.75 -10.41 4.58
CA VAL A 178 -1.39 -10.81 4.93
C VAL A 178 -1.41 -12.07 5.77
N SER A 179 -0.50 -13.01 5.49
CA SER A 179 -0.40 -14.28 6.23
C SER A 179 1.03 -14.82 6.20
N GLY A 180 1.38 -15.65 7.15
CA GLY A 180 2.56 -16.53 7.03
C GLY A 180 2.34 -17.60 5.97
N VAL A 181 3.40 -18.06 5.33
CA VAL A 181 3.33 -19.04 4.23
C VAL A 181 2.76 -20.38 4.71
N HIS A 182 3.05 -20.78 5.94
CA HIS A 182 2.56 -22.01 6.56
C HIS A 182 1.37 -21.81 7.51
N GLY A 183 0.73 -20.63 7.43
CA GLY A 183 -0.44 -20.30 8.26
C GLY A 183 -0.10 -19.64 9.59
N GLU A 184 1.15 -19.24 9.81
CA GLU A 184 1.56 -18.49 10.99
C GLU A 184 0.82 -17.15 11.04
N PRO A 185 0.45 -16.67 12.24
CA PRO A 185 -0.21 -15.39 12.40
C PRO A 185 0.74 -14.24 11.99
N VAL A 186 0.17 -13.25 11.32
CA VAL A 186 0.82 -11.98 11.00
C VAL A 186 -0.04 -10.88 11.59
N GLU A 187 0.52 -10.15 12.55
CA GLU A 187 -0.19 -9.15 13.33
C GLU A 187 0.50 -7.79 13.23
N ALA A 188 -0.28 -6.73 13.45
CA ALA A 188 0.26 -5.39 13.52
C ALA A 188 1.31 -5.28 14.65
N ALA A 189 2.53 -4.88 14.31
CA ALA A 189 3.56 -4.63 15.32
C ALA A 189 3.32 -3.30 16.04
N GLU A 190 4.00 -3.10 17.16
CA GLU A 190 4.00 -1.84 17.88
C GLU A 190 4.67 -0.71 17.06
N GLU A 191 4.33 0.52 17.39
CA GLU A 191 4.96 1.69 16.78
C GLU A 191 6.45 1.76 17.15
N SER A 192 7.29 2.10 16.17
CA SER A 192 8.71 2.30 16.45
C SER A 192 8.89 3.58 17.25
N SER A 193 9.56 3.49 18.40
CA SER A 193 9.96 4.66 19.17
C SER A 193 11.09 5.47 18.51
N THR A 194 11.74 4.92 17.50
CA THR A 194 12.85 5.58 16.80
C THR A 194 12.31 6.39 15.62
N PRO A 195 12.50 7.71 15.59
CA PRO A 195 12.17 8.52 14.42
C PRO A 195 12.92 8.00 13.20
N ARG A 196 12.22 7.64 12.14
CA ARG A 196 12.84 7.26 10.86
C ARG A 196 12.76 8.45 9.92
N TRP A 197 13.92 9.04 9.59
CA TRP A 197 14.02 10.03 8.55
C TRP A 197 13.96 9.35 7.19
N LEU A 198 12.98 9.73 6.38
CA LEU A 198 12.98 9.37 4.97
C LEU A 198 13.92 10.35 4.25
N HIS A 199 15.02 9.84 3.72
CA HIS A 199 15.81 10.58 2.74
C HIS A 199 15.10 10.49 1.40
N TYR A 200 14.72 11.64 0.87
CA TYR A 200 14.24 11.79 -0.50
C TYR A 200 15.44 12.04 -1.43
#